data_cf018f0d281bc0a2edb339c87f577339
#
_entry.id   cf018f0d281bc0a2edb339c87f577339
#
_cell.length_a   1.000
_cell.length_b   1.000
_cell.length_c   1.000
_cell.angle_alpha   90.00
_cell.angle_beta   90.00
_cell.angle_gamma   90.00
#
_symmetry.space_group_name_H-M   'P 1'
#
loop_
_entity.id
_entity.type
_entity.pdbx_description
1 polymer ?
#
loop_
_entity_poly.entity_id
_entity_poly.type
_entity_poly.pdbx_seq_one_letter_code
_entity_poly.pdbx_strand_id
1 'polypeptide(L)'
;IGLVLKAGGSTGGFDILALVVEKYFKVPVTLLVNGIDATILVLQISFHSVPEIVYGIMTILITAYMMNYLLSSGKGCVQVLVMSKEIESMKMMILNDMDAGVTLLDGKSGFYGNDTEVVLTILPYRKLPDLKDKIKEIDEKAFIIVSHVEEVSGNGFTYSKEMREALS
;
A
#
# COMPACT_ATOMS: atom_id res chain seq x y z
N ILE A 1 -2.71 -8.82 -17.55
CA ILE A 1 -3.19 -9.55 -16.35
C ILE A 1 -3.04 -8.64 -15.12
N GLY A 2 -1.83 -8.19 -14.73
CA GLY A 2 -1.60 -7.41 -13.50
C GLY A 2 -2.47 -6.16 -13.32
N LEU A 3 -2.70 -5.36 -14.37
CA LEU A 3 -3.58 -4.18 -14.32
C LEU A 3 -5.05 -4.56 -14.13
N VAL A 4 -5.50 -5.64 -14.76
CA VAL A 4 -6.89 -6.13 -14.64
C VAL A 4 -7.13 -6.66 -13.23
N LEU A 5 -6.20 -7.45 -12.68
CA LEU A 5 -6.25 -7.92 -11.29
C LEU A 5 -6.23 -6.76 -10.29
N LYS A 6 -5.42 -5.72 -10.54
CA LYS A 6 -5.39 -4.50 -9.71
C LYS A 6 -6.73 -3.74 -9.70
N ALA A 7 -7.46 -3.78 -10.82
CA ALA A 7 -8.80 -3.20 -10.95
C ALA A 7 -9.91 -4.10 -10.36
N GLY A 8 -9.56 -5.26 -9.77
CA GLY A 8 -10.52 -6.22 -9.21
C GLY A 8 -11.21 -7.10 -10.25
N GLY A 9 -10.69 -7.14 -11.48
CA GLY A 9 -11.19 -7.97 -12.58
C GLY A 9 -10.35 -9.21 -12.82
N SER A 10 -10.76 -10.00 -13.82
CA SER A 10 -10.04 -11.16 -14.33
C SER A 10 -10.02 -11.12 -15.86
N THR A 11 -8.96 -11.67 -16.47
CA THR A 11 -8.86 -11.76 -17.94
C THR A 11 -9.63 -12.92 -18.52
N GLY A 12 -10.27 -13.75 -17.69
CA GLY A 12 -11.07 -14.89 -18.13
C GLY A 12 -10.28 -16.18 -18.38
N GLY A 13 -8.99 -16.19 -17.98
CA GLY A 13 -8.10 -17.35 -18.13
C GLY A 13 -7.88 -18.10 -16.80
N PHE A 14 -6.71 -18.74 -16.68
CA PHE A 14 -6.28 -19.45 -15.46
C PHE A 14 -6.13 -18.55 -14.22
N ASP A 15 -6.11 -17.24 -14.39
CA ASP A 15 -6.15 -16.24 -13.33
C ASP A 15 -7.43 -16.32 -12.48
N ILE A 16 -8.56 -16.81 -13.04
CA ILE A 16 -9.79 -17.08 -12.26
C ILE A 16 -9.52 -18.16 -11.21
N LEU A 17 -8.83 -19.23 -11.59
CA LEU A 17 -8.48 -20.30 -10.65
C LEU A 17 -7.57 -19.76 -9.55
N ALA A 18 -6.59 -18.91 -9.90
CA ALA A 18 -5.72 -18.30 -8.93
C ALA A 18 -6.50 -17.40 -7.93
N LEU A 19 -7.47 -16.60 -8.41
CA LEU A 19 -8.33 -15.78 -7.55
C LEU A 19 -9.21 -16.61 -6.61
N VAL A 20 -9.75 -17.73 -7.09
CA VAL A 20 -10.54 -18.64 -6.26
C VAL A 20 -9.68 -19.26 -5.17
N VAL A 21 -8.47 -19.74 -5.52
CA VAL A 21 -7.54 -20.35 -4.57
C VAL A 21 -7.05 -19.30 -3.55
N GLU A 22 -6.74 -18.07 -3.96
CA GLU A 22 -6.38 -16.98 -3.05
C GLU A 22 -7.46 -16.77 -1.99
N LYS A 23 -8.73 -16.74 -2.40
CA LYS A 23 -9.87 -16.53 -1.50
C LYS A 23 -9.99 -17.61 -0.43
N TYR A 24 -9.70 -18.87 -0.74
CA TYR A 24 -9.82 -20.00 0.19
C TYR A 24 -8.55 -20.24 1.00
N PHE A 25 -7.38 -20.11 0.40
CA PHE A 25 -6.09 -20.48 1.00
C PHE A 25 -5.23 -19.29 1.41
N LYS A 26 -5.65 -18.05 1.12
CA LYS A 26 -4.91 -16.79 1.42
C LYS A 26 -3.48 -16.78 0.83
N VAL A 27 -3.27 -17.46 -0.28
CA VAL A 27 -1.99 -17.47 -1.01
C VAL A 27 -2.01 -16.33 -2.03
N PRO A 28 -0.95 -15.52 -2.16
CA PRO A 28 -0.93 -14.40 -3.10
C PRO A 28 -1.21 -14.83 -4.54
N VAL A 29 -2.11 -14.13 -5.26
CA VAL A 29 -2.46 -14.41 -6.67
C VAL A 29 -1.23 -14.49 -7.56
N THR A 30 -0.25 -13.60 -7.33
CA THR A 30 1.01 -13.59 -8.10
C THR A 30 1.76 -14.91 -8.02
N LEU A 31 1.80 -15.53 -6.87
CA LEU A 31 2.48 -16.82 -6.68
C LEU A 31 1.74 -17.94 -7.37
N LEU A 32 0.41 -17.90 -7.33
CA LEU A 32 -0.44 -18.92 -7.99
C LEU A 32 -0.35 -18.82 -9.51
N VAL A 33 -0.46 -17.62 -10.08
CA VAL A 33 -0.34 -17.43 -11.54
C VAL A 33 1.02 -17.86 -12.03
N ASN A 34 2.10 -17.40 -11.37
CA ASN A 34 3.46 -17.78 -11.75
C ASN A 34 3.72 -19.30 -11.58
N GLY A 35 3.11 -19.92 -10.57
CA GLY A 35 3.18 -21.37 -10.38
C GLY A 35 2.50 -22.15 -11.52
N ILE A 36 1.34 -21.68 -11.99
CA ILE A 36 0.64 -22.24 -13.16
C ILE A 36 1.51 -22.08 -14.41
N ASP A 37 2.04 -20.89 -14.67
CA ASP A 37 2.89 -20.62 -15.84
C ASP A 37 4.16 -21.49 -15.82
N ALA A 38 4.81 -21.64 -14.66
CA ALA A 38 5.97 -22.52 -14.51
C ALA A 38 5.60 -23.99 -14.74
N THR A 39 4.46 -24.44 -14.27
CA THR A 39 3.98 -25.82 -14.50
C THR A 39 3.75 -26.08 -15.98
N ILE A 40 3.11 -25.16 -16.69
CA ILE A 40 2.89 -25.24 -18.12
C ILE A 40 4.24 -25.31 -18.87
N LEU A 41 5.19 -24.46 -18.49
CA LEU A 41 6.54 -24.46 -19.10
C LEU A 41 7.23 -25.82 -18.93
N VAL A 42 7.18 -26.41 -17.73
CA VAL A 42 7.78 -27.73 -17.45
C VAL A 42 7.13 -28.82 -18.32
N LEU A 43 5.81 -28.80 -18.47
CA LEU A 43 5.10 -29.76 -19.32
C LEU A 43 5.46 -29.64 -20.82
N GLN A 44 5.83 -28.41 -21.24
CA GLN A 44 6.20 -28.11 -22.63
C GLN A 44 7.65 -28.39 -22.98
N ILE A 45 8.54 -28.63 -22.00
CA ILE A 45 9.98 -28.86 -22.23
C ILE A 45 10.25 -29.93 -23.30
N SER A 46 9.44 -31.01 -23.32
CA SER A 46 9.63 -32.12 -24.26
C SER A 46 9.26 -31.78 -25.71
N PHE A 47 8.58 -30.65 -25.94
CA PHE A 47 8.04 -30.28 -27.25
C PHE A 47 8.74 -29.04 -27.84
N HIS A 48 9.58 -28.37 -27.07
CA HIS A 48 10.21 -27.09 -27.45
C HIS A 48 11.74 -27.21 -27.53
N SER A 49 12.33 -26.37 -28.37
CA SER A 49 13.77 -26.24 -28.49
C SER A 49 14.39 -25.50 -27.27
N VAL A 50 15.66 -25.74 -26.99
CA VAL A 50 16.35 -25.09 -25.85
C VAL A 50 16.23 -23.55 -25.85
N PRO A 51 16.38 -22.84 -27.00
CA PRO A 51 16.17 -21.38 -27.02
C PRO A 51 14.75 -20.97 -26.62
N GLU A 52 13.71 -21.70 -27.05
CA GLU A 52 12.33 -21.38 -26.70
C GLU A 52 12.05 -21.55 -25.21
N ILE A 53 12.65 -22.56 -24.58
CA ILE A 53 12.56 -22.78 -23.13
C ILE A 53 13.21 -21.62 -22.39
N VAL A 54 14.38 -21.14 -22.83
CA VAL A 54 15.08 -19.99 -22.25
C VAL A 54 14.21 -18.73 -22.34
N TYR A 55 13.59 -18.46 -23.50
CA TYR A 55 12.67 -17.33 -23.65
C TYR A 55 11.42 -17.47 -22.75
N GLY A 56 10.90 -18.68 -22.59
CA GLY A 56 9.81 -18.95 -21.66
C GLY A 56 10.14 -18.61 -20.21
N ILE A 57 11.31 -19.03 -19.73
CA ILE A 57 11.81 -18.69 -18.38
C ILE A 57 11.95 -17.18 -18.21
N MET A 58 12.59 -16.51 -19.16
CA MET A 58 12.76 -15.05 -19.12
C MET A 58 11.40 -14.34 -19.07
N THR A 59 10.44 -14.79 -19.85
CA THR A 59 9.08 -14.23 -19.87
C THR A 59 8.40 -14.36 -18.52
N ILE A 60 8.48 -15.55 -17.89
CA ILE A 60 7.89 -15.78 -16.54
C ILE A 60 8.55 -14.84 -15.51
N LEU A 61 9.88 -14.72 -15.52
CA LEU A 61 10.58 -13.83 -14.57
C LEU A 61 10.18 -12.37 -14.73
N ILE A 62 10.11 -11.88 -15.96
CA ILE A 62 9.70 -10.49 -16.25
C ILE A 62 8.24 -10.27 -15.84
N THR A 63 7.36 -11.21 -16.17
CA THR A 63 5.93 -11.13 -15.82
C THR A 63 5.73 -11.15 -14.30
N ALA A 64 6.44 -12.02 -13.59
CA ALA A 64 6.41 -12.09 -12.14
C ALA A 64 6.85 -10.78 -11.48
N TYR A 65 7.97 -10.21 -11.96
CA TYR A 65 8.46 -8.92 -11.47
C TYR A 65 7.47 -7.79 -11.71
N MET A 66 6.94 -7.68 -12.94
CA MET A 66 5.98 -6.64 -13.30
C MET A 66 4.65 -6.80 -12.56
N MET A 67 4.16 -8.03 -12.37
CA MET A 67 2.93 -8.29 -11.63
C MET A 67 3.08 -7.90 -10.16
N ASN A 68 4.17 -8.29 -9.50
CA ASN A 68 4.45 -7.88 -8.13
C ASN A 68 4.56 -6.35 -8.01
N TYR A 69 5.27 -5.71 -8.93
CA TYR A 69 5.40 -4.25 -8.96
C TYR A 69 4.03 -3.56 -9.10
N LEU A 70 3.18 -4.01 -10.04
CA LEU A 70 1.87 -3.42 -10.29
C LEU A 70 0.88 -3.65 -9.15
N LEU A 71 0.86 -4.83 -8.56
CA LEU A 71 -0.06 -5.17 -7.47
C LEU A 71 0.35 -4.54 -6.15
N SER A 72 1.65 -4.39 -5.91
CA SER A 72 2.17 -3.69 -4.72
C SER A 72 2.11 -2.17 -4.86
N SER A 73 2.21 -1.63 -6.09
CA SER A 73 2.17 -0.19 -6.34
C SER A 73 0.76 0.38 -6.12
N GLY A 74 0.65 1.31 -5.16
CA GLY A 74 -0.56 2.12 -4.94
C GLY A 74 -1.59 1.54 -3.95
N LYS A 75 -1.33 0.39 -3.33
CA LYS A 75 -2.10 -0.09 -2.18
C LYS A 75 -1.47 0.28 -0.84
N GLY A 76 -0.26 0.84 -0.85
CA GLY A 76 0.46 1.22 0.35
C GLY A 76 -0.15 2.44 1.04
N CYS A 77 -0.41 2.31 2.32
CA CYS A 77 -0.57 3.44 3.22
C CYS A 77 0.78 3.84 3.78
N VAL A 78 0.91 5.11 4.13
CA VAL A 78 2.06 5.60 4.87
C VAL A 78 1.60 6.12 6.22
N GLN A 79 2.37 5.79 7.22
CA GLN A 79 2.31 6.42 8.52
C GLN A 79 3.20 7.65 8.49
N VAL A 80 2.67 8.77 8.91
CA VAL A 80 3.40 10.03 9.01
C VAL A 80 3.36 10.50 10.45
N LEU A 81 4.55 10.74 11.01
CA LEU A 81 4.74 11.38 12.29
C LEU A 81 5.22 12.81 12.03
N VAL A 82 4.53 13.78 12.61
CA VAL A 82 4.88 15.20 12.48
C VAL A 82 5.15 15.78 13.86
N MET A 83 6.31 16.39 13.99
CA MET A 83 6.71 17.16 15.17
C MET A 83 6.83 18.61 14.76
N SER A 84 6.05 19.48 15.39
CA SER A 84 6.00 20.91 15.10
C SER A 84 5.61 21.67 16.36
N LYS A 85 5.78 22.98 16.34
CA LYS A 85 5.24 23.86 17.38
C LYS A 85 3.76 24.19 17.13
N GLU A 86 3.29 24.03 15.90
CA GLU A 86 1.95 24.36 15.43
C GLU A 86 1.06 23.09 15.34
N ILE A 87 1.08 22.27 16.41
CA ILE A 87 0.39 20.95 16.44
C ILE A 87 -1.10 21.08 16.18
N GLU A 88 -1.77 22.06 16.79
CA GLU A 88 -3.21 22.23 16.63
C GLU A 88 -3.59 22.60 15.19
N SER A 89 -2.82 23.49 14.56
CA SER A 89 -3.00 23.84 13.14
C SER A 89 -2.77 22.65 12.23
N MET A 90 -1.75 21.82 12.50
CA MET A 90 -1.48 20.58 11.79
C MET A 90 -2.62 19.60 11.90
N LYS A 91 -3.13 19.37 13.12
CA LYS A 91 -4.26 18.50 13.39
C LYS A 91 -5.49 18.92 12.58
N MET A 92 -5.85 20.20 12.63
CA MET A 92 -7.02 20.72 11.92
C MET A 92 -6.88 20.59 10.41
N MET A 93 -5.71 20.87 9.85
CA MET A 93 -5.43 20.71 8.42
C MET A 93 -5.57 19.24 7.99
N ILE A 94 -5.01 18.29 8.75
CA ILE A 94 -5.09 16.87 8.40
C ILE A 94 -6.53 16.35 8.47
N LEU A 95 -7.29 16.75 9.48
CA LEU A 95 -8.69 16.33 9.64
C LEU A 95 -9.59 16.91 8.55
N ASN A 96 -9.46 18.20 8.24
CA ASN A 96 -10.39 18.91 7.36
C ASN A 96 -10.00 18.79 5.88
N ASP A 97 -8.72 19.02 5.55
CA ASP A 97 -8.26 19.10 4.17
C ASP A 97 -7.85 17.75 3.62
N MET A 98 -7.23 16.91 4.45
CA MET A 98 -6.75 15.61 4.01
C MET A 98 -7.76 14.49 4.20
N ASP A 99 -8.84 14.74 4.97
CA ASP A 99 -9.84 13.72 5.38
C ASP A 99 -9.13 12.45 5.87
N ALA A 100 -8.20 12.63 6.83
CA ALA A 100 -7.41 11.56 7.42
C ALA A 100 -7.52 11.60 8.95
N GLY A 101 -7.47 10.43 9.57
CA GLY A 101 -7.46 10.32 11.04
C GLY A 101 -6.17 10.88 11.64
N VAL A 102 -6.29 11.49 12.81
CA VAL A 102 -5.17 12.04 13.57
C VAL A 102 -5.16 11.44 14.96
N THR A 103 -4.00 11.02 15.42
CA THR A 103 -3.74 10.64 16.81
C THR A 103 -2.62 11.53 17.34
N LEU A 104 -2.84 12.17 18.48
CA LEU A 104 -1.80 12.87 19.19
C LEU A 104 -1.10 11.91 20.15
N LEU A 105 0.22 11.90 20.11
CA LEU A 105 1.07 11.11 20.98
C LEU A 105 1.84 12.07 21.89
N ASP A 106 1.61 11.93 23.18
CA ASP A 106 2.38 12.67 24.18
C ASP A 106 3.79 12.08 24.30
N GLY A 107 4.77 12.95 24.30
CA GLY A 107 6.17 12.57 24.39
C GLY A 107 6.99 13.58 25.17
N LYS A 108 8.27 13.26 25.34
CA LYS A 108 9.22 14.17 25.97
C LYS A 108 10.46 14.31 25.10
N SER A 109 10.86 15.56 24.84
CA SER A 109 12.08 15.82 24.10
C SER A 109 13.29 15.31 24.88
N GLY A 110 14.05 14.38 24.28
CA GLY A 110 15.24 13.83 24.90
C GLY A 110 16.37 14.84 25.08
N PHE A 111 16.42 15.89 24.25
CA PHE A 111 17.45 16.91 24.30
C PHE A 111 17.08 18.07 25.25
N TYR A 112 15.87 18.59 25.14
CA TYR A 112 15.42 19.72 25.94
C TYR A 112 14.68 19.35 27.22
N GLY A 113 14.22 18.08 27.33
CA GLY A 113 13.43 17.61 28.46
C GLY A 113 12.03 18.17 28.55
N ASN A 114 11.58 18.94 27.55
CA ASN A 114 10.26 19.53 27.49
C ASN A 114 9.23 18.52 26.99
N ASP A 115 8.01 18.65 27.46
CA ASP A 115 6.88 17.91 26.93
C ASP A 115 6.62 18.33 25.48
N THR A 116 6.32 17.38 24.62
CA THR A 116 6.07 17.58 23.21
C THR A 116 4.97 16.63 22.74
N GLU A 117 4.16 17.10 21.83
CA GLU A 117 3.17 16.27 21.16
C GLU A 117 3.63 15.92 19.75
N VAL A 118 3.27 14.74 19.29
CA VAL A 118 3.58 14.25 17.96
C VAL A 118 2.27 13.88 17.27
N VAL A 119 2.03 14.45 16.09
CA VAL A 119 0.90 14.09 15.25
C VAL A 119 1.22 12.80 14.51
N LEU A 120 0.41 11.78 14.74
CA LEU A 120 0.42 10.54 13.97
C LEU A 120 -0.78 10.54 13.02
N THR A 121 -0.55 10.34 11.75
CA THR A 121 -1.60 10.13 10.74
C THR A 121 -1.22 9.01 9.81
N ILE A 122 -2.23 8.34 9.25
CA ILE A 122 -2.06 7.30 8.24
C ILE A 122 -2.91 7.68 7.04
N LEU A 123 -2.30 7.69 5.87
CA LEU A 123 -2.96 8.07 4.63
C LEU A 123 -2.42 7.28 3.43
N PRO A 124 -3.19 7.22 2.33
CA PRO A 124 -2.69 6.63 1.09
C PRO A 124 -1.45 7.36 0.58
N TYR A 125 -0.44 6.61 0.10
CA TYR A 125 0.82 7.17 -0.40
C TYR A 125 0.64 8.31 -1.41
N ARG A 126 -0.43 8.25 -2.23
CA ARG A 126 -0.75 9.29 -3.23
C ARG A 126 -1.03 10.67 -2.63
N LYS A 127 -1.47 10.74 -1.37
CA LYS A 127 -1.74 12.00 -0.65
C LYS A 127 -0.50 12.56 0.05
N LEU A 128 0.60 11.80 0.13
CA LEU A 128 1.80 12.20 0.84
C LEU A 128 2.46 13.48 0.31
N PRO A 129 2.57 13.73 -1.01
CA PRO A 129 3.14 14.99 -1.51
C PRO A 129 2.34 16.20 -1.03
N ASP A 130 1.02 16.18 -1.21
CA ASP A 130 0.12 17.25 -0.79
C ASP A 130 0.19 17.51 0.72
N LEU A 131 0.23 16.44 1.53
CA LEU A 131 0.43 16.55 2.97
C LEU A 131 1.74 17.25 3.32
N LYS A 132 2.85 16.88 2.66
CA LYS A 132 4.16 17.50 2.92
C LYS A 132 4.19 18.97 2.57
N ASP A 133 3.55 19.37 1.48
CA ASP A 133 3.49 20.76 1.05
C ASP A 133 2.68 21.60 2.05
N LYS A 134 1.51 21.12 2.46
CA LYS A 134 0.68 21.78 3.49
C LYS A 134 1.36 21.86 4.86
N ILE A 135 2.09 20.83 5.28
CA ILE A 135 2.88 20.89 6.52
C ILE A 135 3.92 22.02 6.45
N LYS A 136 4.64 22.15 5.34
CA LYS A 136 5.65 23.19 5.16
C LYS A 136 5.08 24.60 5.11
N GLU A 137 3.85 24.75 4.60
CA GLU A 137 3.12 26.04 4.62
C GLU A 137 2.80 26.49 6.04
N ILE A 138 2.49 25.53 6.95
CA ILE A 138 2.18 25.84 8.36
C ILE A 138 3.47 26.03 9.18
N ASP A 139 4.44 25.14 9.01
CA ASP A 139 5.73 25.21 9.71
C ASP A 139 6.85 24.62 8.83
N GLU A 140 7.68 25.51 8.26
CA GLU A 140 8.80 25.13 7.42
C GLU A 140 9.85 24.27 8.17
N LYS A 141 9.88 24.38 9.52
CA LYS A 141 10.81 23.65 10.38
C LYS A 141 10.22 22.36 10.96
N ALA A 142 9.01 21.99 10.56
CA ALA A 142 8.38 20.77 11.03
C ALA A 142 9.25 19.54 10.68
N PHE A 143 9.40 18.65 11.65
CA PHE A 143 10.11 17.38 11.43
C PHE A 143 9.11 16.28 11.07
N ILE A 144 9.31 15.67 9.89
CA ILE A 144 8.39 14.71 9.31
C ILE A 144 9.09 13.37 9.17
N ILE A 145 8.53 12.33 9.78
CA ILE A 145 8.96 10.94 9.57
C ILE A 145 7.89 10.24 8.75
N VAL A 146 8.29 9.55 7.70
CA VAL A 146 7.39 8.76 6.84
C VAL A 146 7.83 7.31 6.86
N SER A 147 6.92 6.43 7.21
CA SER A 147 7.13 4.98 7.20
C SER A 147 6.07 4.30 6.32
N HIS A 148 6.48 3.31 5.54
CA HIS A 148 5.54 2.47 4.81
C HIS A 148 4.81 1.53 5.78
N VAL A 149 3.50 1.42 5.61
CA VAL A 149 2.66 0.51 6.38
C VAL A 149 2.21 -0.62 5.46
N GLU A 150 2.50 -1.85 5.84
CA GLU A 150 2.14 -3.03 5.06
C GLU A 150 0.63 -3.28 5.09
N GLU A 151 0.02 -3.15 6.27
CA GLU A 151 -1.42 -3.36 6.46
C GLU A 151 -1.97 -2.37 7.49
N VAL A 152 -3.15 -1.83 7.19
CA VAL A 152 -3.95 -1.04 8.13
C VAL A 152 -5.36 -1.60 8.12
N SER A 153 -5.79 -2.11 9.26
CA SER A 153 -7.15 -2.60 9.47
C SER A 153 -7.75 -1.98 10.73
N GLY A 154 -9.02 -1.63 10.67
CA GLY A 154 -9.72 -1.09 11.82
C GLY A 154 -10.72 0.02 11.48
N ASN A 155 -11.42 0.46 12.53
CA ASN A 155 -12.44 1.51 12.44
C ASN A 155 -11.77 2.84 12.03
N GLY A 156 -12.29 3.46 10.97
CA GLY A 156 -11.71 4.70 10.43
C GLY A 156 -10.90 4.53 9.15
N PHE A 157 -10.44 3.30 8.83
CA PHE A 157 -9.72 3.00 7.59
C PHE A 157 -10.52 2.11 6.64
N THR A 158 -11.29 1.17 7.19
CA THR A 158 -12.06 0.18 6.42
C THR A 158 -13.49 0.65 6.14
N TYR A 159 -14.00 1.63 6.89
CA TYR A 159 -15.38 2.11 6.78
C TYR A 159 -15.46 3.52 6.18
N SER A 160 -16.43 3.74 5.28
CA SER A 160 -16.73 5.07 4.73
C SER A 160 -17.21 6.05 5.82
N LYS A 161 -17.13 7.36 5.53
CA LYS A 161 -17.53 8.42 6.48
C LYS A 161 -18.99 8.25 6.94
N GLU A 162 -19.89 7.86 6.02
CA GLU A 162 -21.32 7.60 6.31
C GLU A 162 -21.53 6.42 7.26
N MET A 163 -20.68 5.41 7.19
CA MET A 163 -20.75 4.25 8.08
C MET A 163 -20.13 4.53 9.45
N ARG A 164 -19.28 5.55 9.58
CA ARG A 164 -18.70 6.01 10.85
C ARG A 164 -19.75 6.76 11.69
N GLU A 165 -20.58 7.59 11.04
CA GLU A 165 -21.66 8.34 11.71
C GLU A 165 -22.79 7.43 12.18
N ALA A 166 -23.01 6.27 11.55
CA ALA A 166 -24.01 5.29 11.94
C ALA A 166 -23.57 4.38 13.10
N LEU A 167 -22.27 4.36 13.45
CA LEU A 167 -21.68 3.50 14.49
C LEU A 167 -21.25 4.28 15.76
N SER A 168 -21.37 5.62 15.73
CA SER A 168 -21.13 6.50 16.89
C SER A 168 -22.41 6.81 17.63
#